data_58c1b9a167e3c5be021efeefb2388a39
#
_entry.id   58c1b9a167e3c5be021efeefb2388a39
#
_cell.length_a   1.000
_cell.length_b   1.000
_cell.length_c   1.000
_cell.angle_alpha   90.00
_cell.angle_beta   90.00
_cell.angle_gamma   90.00
#
_symmetry.space_group_name_H-M   'P 1'
#
loop_
_entity.id
_entity.type
_entity.pdbx_description
1 polymer ?
#
loop_
_entity_poly.entity_id
_entity_poly.type
_entity_poly.pdbx_seq_one_letter_code
_entity_poly.pdbx_strand_id
1 'polypeptide(L)'
;ESGFPGFNAWTSSSRLAMAGAGLLIKIPVAAYGNPAALLINRIFSTSFVQYPAEIYGQAVAIVFPKFNGGVTCALRRLSYGVFERLDENAVSTGNYISSDTWVNAGYSKQLKNYPISYGFTSGLFFSNLDSHHTTALYFSCGMIWFWKKQRAALGLSLDNMGFILQSISMDKDILPIKITIGITKQLFHLP
;
A
#
# COMPACT_ATOMS: atom_id res chain seq x y z
N GLU A 1 12.78 -15.39 4.83
CA GLU A 1 12.19 -14.15 5.41
C GLU A 1 12.20 -13.08 4.35
N SER A 2 11.15 -12.27 4.25
CA SER A 2 11.13 -11.15 3.30
C SER A 2 11.93 -9.99 3.88
N GLY A 3 12.89 -9.47 3.14
CA GLY A 3 13.78 -8.40 3.57
C GLY A 3 13.16 -7.00 3.70
N PHE A 4 11.84 -6.82 3.47
CA PHE A 4 11.20 -5.50 3.39
C PHE A 4 9.98 -5.37 4.32
N PRO A 5 10.18 -5.14 5.63
CA PRO A 5 9.09 -5.02 6.60
C PRO A 5 8.14 -3.85 6.31
N GLY A 6 8.61 -2.80 5.65
CA GLY A 6 7.82 -1.62 5.28
C GLY A 6 6.60 -1.92 4.41
N PHE A 7 6.60 -3.01 3.64
CA PHE A 7 5.42 -3.44 2.88
C PHE A 7 4.22 -3.83 3.76
N ASN A 8 4.46 -4.22 5.01
CA ASN A 8 3.42 -4.56 5.97
C ASN A 8 2.98 -3.37 6.84
N ALA A 9 3.69 -2.25 6.80
CA ALA A 9 3.34 -1.07 7.57
C ALA A 9 2.13 -0.34 6.97
N TRP A 10 1.23 0.14 7.83
CA TRP A 10 0.04 0.89 7.43
C TRP A 10 0.33 2.37 7.39
N THR A 11 0.38 2.95 6.22
CA THR A 11 0.52 4.40 6.04
C THR A 11 -0.83 5.11 5.90
N SER A 12 -1.93 4.37 5.95
CA SER A 12 -3.29 4.89 5.95
C SER A 12 -3.86 4.92 7.36
N SER A 13 -4.19 6.10 7.87
CA SER A 13 -4.80 6.27 9.19
C SER A 13 -6.11 5.51 9.36
N SER A 14 -6.94 5.44 8.31
CA SER A 14 -8.19 4.69 8.33
C SER A 14 -7.97 3.17 8.45
N ARG A 15 -6.96 2.62 7.79
CA ARG A 15 -6.62 1.20 7.94
C ARG A 15 -6.01 0.89 9.29
N LEU A 16 -5.18 1.80 9.80
CA LEU A 16 -4.60 1.65 11.14
C LEU A 16 -5.70 1.64 12.21
N ALA A 17 -6.67 2.56 12.12
CA ALA A 17 -7.81 2.63 13.04
C ALA A 17 -8.68 1.35 13.06
N MET A 18 -8.67 0.59 11.95
CA MET A 18 -9.40 -0.68 11.83
C MET A 18 -8.49 -1.91 11.97
N ALA A 19 -7.30 -1.76 12.55
CA ALA A 19 -6.31 -2.84 12.71
C ALA A 19 -6.02 -3.60 11.40
N GLY A 20 -5.95 -2.88 10.28
CA GLY A 20 -5.66 -3.44 8.95
C GLY A 20 -6.88 -3.99 8.20
N ALA A 21 -8.07 -4.02 8.82
CA ALA A 21 -9.32 -4.30 8.12
C ALA A 21 -9.60 -3.22 7.06
N GLY A 22 -10.68 -3.34 6.31
CA GLY A 22 -11.05 -2.32 5.31
C GLY A 22 -10.54 -2.60 3.90
N LEU A 23 -10.36 -3.87 3.55
CA LEU A 23 -10.05 -4.30 2.18
C LEU A 23 -11.04 -3.76 1.13
N LEU A 24 -12.27 -3.44 1.56
CA LEU A 24 -13.39 -3.02 0.72
C LEU A 24 -13.69 -1.51 0.86
N ILE A 25 -12.91 -0.77 1.64
CA ILE A 25 -13.12 0.67 1.83
C ILE A 25 -12.69 1.42 0.57
N LYS A 26 -13.60 2.25 0.08
CA LYS A 26 -13.40 3.10 -1.09
C LYS A 26 -12.74 4.44 -0.72
N ILE A 27 -11.55 4.41 -0.19
CA ILE A 27 -10.73 5.60 0.10
C ILE A 27 -9.43 5.48 -0.71
N PRO A 28 -8.97 6.53 -1.41
CA PRO A 28 -7.78 6.46 -2.28
C PRO A 28 -6.53 5.92 -1.58
N VAL A 29 -6.30 6.36 -0.34
CA VAL A 29 -5.16 5.91 0.46
C VAL A 29 -5.35 4.46 0.95
N ALA A 30 -6.58 3.97 1.04
CA ALA A 30 -6.88 2.57 1.40
C ALA A 30 -6.67 1.60 0.22
N ALA A 31 -6.57 2.10 -1.00
CA ALA A 31 -6.30 1.30 -2.20
C ALA A 31 -4.95 0.57 -2.18
N TYR A 32 -4.07 0.92 -1.27
CA TYR A 32 -2.88 0.11 -0.96
C TYR A 32 -3.19 -1.28 -0.40
N GLY A 33 -4.46 -1.62 -0.18
CA GLY A 33 -4.87 -2.94 0.28
C GLY A 33 -5.72 -3.72 -0.71
N ASN A 34 -6.41 -3.05 -1.64
CA ASN A 34 -7.13 -3.71 -2.75
C ASN A 34 -7.28 -2.74 -3.91
N PRO A 35 -6.60 -2.96 -5.02
CA PRO A 35 -6.71 -2.10 -6.19
C PRO A 35 -8.14 -1.93 -6.71
N ALA A 36 -9.02 -2.92 -6.53
CA ALA A 36 -10.43 -2.86 -6.96
C ALA A 36 -11.29 -1.91 -6.11
N ALA A 37 -10.81 -1.47 -4.93
CA ALA A 37 -11.51 -0.54 -4.04
C ALA A 37 -11.31 0.93 -4.43
N LEU A 38 -10.60 1.22 -5.51
CA LEU A 38 -10.40 2.56 -6.04
C LEU A 38 -11.73 3.25 -6.39
N LEU A 39 -11.77 4.55 -6.13
CA LEU A 39 -12.92 5.40 -6.45
C LEU A 39 -12.88 5.88 -7.89
N ILE A 40 -14.07 6.17 -8.45
CA ILE A 40 -14.24 6.69 -9.81
C ILE A 40 -14.35 8.23 -9.82
N ASN A 41 -14.32 8.89 -8.66
CA ASN A 41 -14.45 10.34 -8.54
C ASN A 41 -13.08 11.02 -8.51
N ARG A 42 -13.03 12.32 -8.80
CA ARG A 42 -11.84 13.13 -8.54
C ARG A 42 -11.67 13.29 -7.04
N ILE A 43 -10.59 12.73 -6.52
CA ILE A 43 -10.31 12.77 -5.09
C ILE A 43 -8.83 13.01 -4.91
N PHE A 44 -8.49 13.93 -4.03
CA PHE A 44 -7.18 14.08 -3.42
C PHE A 44 -7.27 13.57 -1.99
N SER A 45 -6.32 12.75 -1.58
CA SER A 45 -6.28 12.20 -0.23
C SER A 45 -4.85 12.23 0.29
N THR A 46 -4.71 12.62 1.55
CA THR A 46 -3.46 12.55 2.28
C THR A 46 -3.66 11.84 3.61
N SER A 47 -2.64 11.16 4.09
CA SER A 47 -2.65 10.47 5.38
C SER A 47 -1.28 10.61 6.04
N PHE A 48 -1.31 10.82 7.34
CA PHE A 48 -0.15 10.84 8.20
C PHE A 48 -0.39 9.89 9.38
N VAL A 49 0.58 9.04 9.66
CA VAL A 49 0.55 8.09 10.78
C VAL A 49 1.86 8.21 11.53
N GLN A 50 1.76 8.42 12.83
CA GLN A 50 2.91 8.40 13.72
C GLN A 50 2.91 7.11 14.51
N TYR A 51 4.02 6.41 14.46
CA TYR A 51 4.31 5.22 15.24
C TYR A 51 5.24 5.57 16.41
N PRO A 52 5.36 4.70 17.42
CA PRO A 52 6.42 4.81 18.41
C PRO A 52 7.82 4.86 17.79
N ALA A 53 8.81 5.32 18.55
CA ALA A 53 10.22 5.41 18.14
C ALA A 53 10.47 6.30 16.90
N GLU A 54 9.74 7.42 16.82
CA GLU A 54 9.90 8.43 15.75
C GLU A 54 9.72 7.90 14.32
N ILE A 55 8.96 6.82 14.16
CA ILE A 55 8.63 6.28 12.85
C ILE A 55 7.39 7.02 12.30
N TYR A 56 7.46 7.48 11.06
CA TYR A 56 6.40 8.25 10.42
C TYR A 56 5.98 7.62 9.09
N GLY A 57 4.69 7.35 8.96
CA GLY A 57 4.05 6.94 7.71
C GLY A 57 3.32 8.11 7.06
N GLN A 58 3.62 8.39 5.81
CA GLN A 58 2.99 9.42 5.01
C GLN A 58 2.46 8.82 3.71
N ALA A 59 1.27 9.24 3.28
CA ALA A 59 0.72 8.83 2.00
C ALA A 59 -0.07 9.95 1.36
N VAL A 60 0.09 10.09 0.04
CA VAL A 60 -0.68 11.01 -0.79
C VAL A 60 -1.20 10.22 -1.98
N ALA A 61 -2.47 10.41 -2.32
CA ALA A 61 -3.07 9.79 -3.49
C ALA A 61 -4.02 10.76 -4.19
N ILE A 62 -4.03 10.67 -5.52
CA ILE A 62 -4.97 11.39 -6.38
C ILE A 62 -5.66 10.42 -7.31
N VAL A 63 -6.97 10.56 -7.43
CA VAL A 63 -7.80 9.73 -8.31
C VAL A 63 -8.44 10.61 -9.38
N PHE A 64 -8.43 10.14 -10.60
CA PHE A 64 -9.08 10.77 -11.74
C PHE A 64 -10.08 9.82 -12.40
N PRO A 65 -11.30 10.24 -12.70
CA PRO A 65 -12.21 9.47 -13.54
C PRO A 65 -11.70 9.47 -14.99
N LYS A 66 -11.26 8.33 -15.48
CA LYS A 66 -10.76 8.17 -16.86
C LYS A 66 -11.00 6.75 -17.35
N PHE A 67 -11.18 6.59 -18.68
CA PHE A 67 -11.37 5.29 -19.35
C PHE A 67 -12.56 4.46 -18.80
N ASN A 68 -13.65 5.11 -18.41
CA ASN A 68 -14.81 4.48 -17.75
C ASN A 68 -14.45 3.76 -16.42
N GLY A 69 -13.44 4.24 -15.74
CA GLY A 69 -12.95 3.75 -14.45
C GLY A 69 -12.25 4.85 -13.68
N GLY A 70 -11.50 4.48 -12.66
CA GLY A 70 -10.65 5.38 -11.87
C GLY A 70 -9.18 5.10 -12.11
N VAL A 71 -8.42 6.13 -12.48
CA VAL A 71 -6.97 6.10 -12.50
C VAL A 71 -6.45 6.73 -11.22
N THR A 72 -5.53 6.07 -10.55
CA THR A 72 -4.91 6.57 -9.31
C THR A 72 -3.41 6.73 -9.50
N CYS A 73 -2.87 7.83 -8.99
CA CYS A 73 -1.45 7.99 -8.74
C CYS A 73 -1.24 8.21 -7.25
N ALA A 74 -0.26 7.54 -6.67
CA ALA A 74 -0.04 7.62 -5.24
C ALA A 74 1.45 7.53 -4.89
N LEU A 75 1.80 8.21 -3.80
CA LEU A 75 3.10 8.19 -3.18
C LEU A 75 2.91 7.82 -1.72
N ARG A 76 3.74 6.91 -1.23
CA ARG A 76 3.79 6.51 0.17
C ARG A 76 5.23 6.54 0.64
N ARG A 77 5.44 7.04 1.84
CA ARG A 77 6.75 7.03 2.49
C ARG A 77 6.62 6.55 3.94
N LEU A 78 7.54 5.71 4.34
CA LEU A 78 7.75 5.30 5.73
C LEU A 78 9.17 5.72 6.12
N SER A 79 9.29 6.61 7.09
CA SER A 79 10.56 7.02 7.68
C SER A 79 10.73 6.26 8.99
N TYR A 80 11.88 5.63 9.16
CA TYR A 80 12.22 4.88 10.37
C TYR A 80 12.92 5.74 11.42
N GLY A 81 13.10 7.05 11.16
CA GLY A 81 13.80 7.96 12.05
C GLY A 81 15.27 8.16 11.68
N VAL A 82 15.98 8.76 12.61
CA VAL A 82 17.41 9.03 12.49
C VAL A 82 18.17 8.01 13.32
N PHE A 83 19.20 7.42 12.74
CA PHE A 83 20.06 6.44 13.38
C PHE A 83 21.47 7.00 13.50
N GLU A 84 22.12 6.71 14.61
CA GLU A 84 23.52 7.03 14.83
C GLU A 84 24.39 5.99 14.11
N ARG A 85 25.37 6.49 13.34
CA ARG A 85 26.37 5.65 12.70
C ARG A 85 27.54 5.48 13.66
N LEU A 86 27.84 4.24 14.01
CA LEU A 86 28.95 3.87 14.84
C LEU A 86 30.06 3.19 14.02
N ASP A 87 31.30 3.42 14.34
CA ASP A 87 32.43 2.68 13.81
C ASP A 87 32.61 1.33 14.55
N GLU A 88 33.65 0.57 14.17
CA GLU A 88 33.96 -0.72 14.80
C GLU A 88 34.31 -0.62 16.29
N ASN A 89 34.65 0.57 16.77
CA ASN A 89 34.97 0.88 18.16
C ASN A 89 33.79 1.49 18.93
N ALA A 90 32.57 1.48 18.33
CA ALA A 90 31.38 2.10 18.86
C ALA A 90 31.47 3.63 19.03
N VAL A 91 32.36 4.30 18.29
CA VAL A 91 32.47 5.75 18.24
C VAL A 91 31.52 6.31 17.18
N SER A 92 30.79 7.34 17.56
CA SER A 92 29.84 8.00 16.64
C SER A 92 30.60 8.68 15.49
N THR A 93 30.20 8.31 14.25
CA THR A 93 30.76 8.88 13.01
C THR A 93 29.74 9.71 12.25
N GLY A 94 28.57 9.98 12.86
CA GLY A 94 27.51 10.80 12.29
C GLY A 94 26.14 10.13 12.37
N ASN A 95 25.14 10.70 11.66
CA ASN A 95 23.78 10.20 11.64
C ASN A 95 23.35 9.85 10.21
N TYR A 96 22.44 8.89 10.08
CA TYR A 96 21.78 8.57 8.81
C TYR A 96 20.27 8.41 8.98
N ILE A 97 19.53 8.57 7.88
CA ILE A 97 18.09 8.39 7.85
C ILE A 97 17.76 7.13 7.05
N SER A 98 16.93 6.26 7.62
CA SER A 98 16.37 5.12 6.92
C SER A 98 14.94 5.40 6.50
N SER A 99 14.60 5.07 5.26
CA SER A 99 13.23 5.26 4.75
C SER A 99 12.91 4.35 3.58
N ASP A 100 11.63 3.98 3.49
CA ASP A 100 11.03 3.29 2.36
C ASP A 100 10.06 4.23 1.63
N THR A 101 10.11 4.22 0.31
CA THR A 101 9.24 5.05 -0.53
C THR A 101 8.61 4.21 -1.64
N TRP A 102 7.31 4.36 -1.84
CA TRP A 102 6.56 3.70 -2.92
C TRP A 102 5.92 4.77 -3.80
N VAL A 103 6.13 4.65 -5.08
CA VAL A 103 5.43 5.46 -6.09
C VAL A 103 4.65 4.49 -6.96
N ASN A 104 3.35 4.67 -7.07
CA ASN A 104 2.53 3.78 -7.87
C ASN A 104 1.46 4.49 -8.70
N ALA A 105 1.03 3.80 -9.74
CA ALA A 105 -0.15 4.14 -10.52
C ALA A 105 -1.05 2.91 -10.60
N GLY A 106 -2.36 3.15 -10.64
CA GLY A 106 -3.35 2.09 -10.66
C GLY A 106 -4.56 2.45 -11.50
N TYR A 107 -5.31 1.43 -11.85
CA TYR A 107 -6.58 1.55 -12.54
C TYR A 107 -7.59 0.59 -11.92
N SER A 108 -8.81 1.09 -11.73
CA SER A 108 -9.93 0.26 -11.30
C SER A 108 -11.16 0.53 -12.12
N LYS A 109 -11.99 -0.49 -12.28
CA LYS A 109 -13.24 -0.40 -13.01
C LYS A 109 -14.28 -1.32 -12.40
N GLN A 110 -15.53 -0.83 -12.37
CA GLN A 110 -16.70 -1.66 -12.11
C GLN A 110 -17.31 -2.10 -13.44
N LEU A 111 -17.61 -3.38 -13.59
CA LEU A 111 -18.27 -3.92 -14.76
C LEU A 111 -19.74 -3.47 -14.79
N LYS A 112 -20.19 -2.93 -15.93
CA LYS A 112 -21.55 -2.38 -16.05
C LYS A 112 -22.64 -3.47 -15.85
N ASN A 113 -22.41 -4.66 -16.36
CA ASN A 113 -23.40 -5.74 -16.40
C ASN A 113 -23.24 -6.76 -15.26
N TYR A 114 -22.18 -6.64 -14.46
CA TYR A 114 -21.88 -7.58 -13.37
C TYR A 114 -21.59 -6.83 -12.08
N PRO A 115 -21.96 -7.37 -10.93
CA PRO A 115 -21.69 -6.75 -9.64
C PRO A 115 -20.23 -6.97 -9.23
N ILE A 116 -19.29 -6.73 -10.14
CA ILE A 116 -17.86 -6.97 -9.96
C ILE A 116 -17.09 -5.69 -10.24
N SER A 117 -16.18 -5.35 -9.35
CA SER A 117 -15.13 -4.35 -9.55
C SER A 117 -13.77 -5.07 -9.59
N TYR A 118 -12.89 -4.63 -10.47
CA TYR A 118 -11.52 -5.12 -10.55
C TYR A 118 -10.55 -3.94 -10.65
N GLY A 119 -9.32 -4.17 -10.26
CA GLY A 119 -8.28 -3.17 -10.34
C GLY A 119 -6.90 -3.78 -10.32
N PHE A 120 -5.95 -2.99 -10.76
CA PHE A 120 -4.53 -3.32 -10.70
C PHE A 120 -3.73 -2.07 -10.40
N THR A 121 -2.59 -2.24 -9.77
CA THR A 121 -1.59 -1.20 -9.54
C THR A 121 -0.22 -1.73 -9.92
N SER A 122 0.62 -0.81 -10.38
CA SER A 122 2.04 -1.05 -10.59
C SER A 122 2.83 0.09 -9.97
N GLY A 123 4.00 -0.18 -9.45
CA GLY A 123 4.80 0.85 -8.81
C GLY A 123 6.25 0.47 -8.61
N LEU A 124 7.02 1.50 -8.26
CA LEU A 124 8.41 1.38 -7.86
C LEU A 124 8.52 1.53 -6.35
N PHE A 125 9.35 0.72 -5.77
CA PHE A 125 9.75 0.75 -4.38
C PHE A 125 11.21 1.13 -4.27
N PHE A 126 11.49 2.05 -3.38
CA PHE A 126 12.84 2.52 -3.05
C PHE A 126 13.04 2.38 -1.55
N SER A 127 14.04 1.63 -1.15
CA SER A 127 14.49 1.54 0.24
C SER A 127 15.87 2.14 0.37
N ASN A 128 16.01 3.04 1.32
CA ASN A 128 17.27 3.69 1.62
C ASN A 128 17.65 3.33 3.06
N LEU A 129 18.82 2.72 3.22
CA LEU A 129 19.41 2.40 4.50
C LEU A 129 20.88 2.82 4.48
N ASP A 130 21.16 3.97 5.06
CA ASP A 130 22.49 4.59 5.04
C ASP A 130 23.03 4.79 3.60
N SER A 131 24.15 4.17 3.28
CA SER A 131 24.76 4.18 1.94
C SER A 131 24.16 3.16 0.97
N HIS A 132 23.20 2.37 1.44
CA HIS A 132 22.65 1.25 0.71
C HIS A 132 21.26 1.58 0.16
N HIS A 133 21.05 1.25 -1.12
CA HIS A 133 19.79 1.52 -1.81
C HIS A 133 19.26 0.27 -2.49
N THR A 134 17.97 -0.02 -2.29
CA THR A 134 17.27 -1.08 -3.01
C THR A 134 16.16 -0.48 -3.84
N THR A 135 16.03 -0.95 -5.07
CA THR A 135 14.93 -0.59 -5.96
C THR A 135 14.21 -1.84 -6.43
N ALA A 136 12.89 -1.84 -6.35
CA ALA A 136 12.06 -2.94 -6.83
C ALA A 136 10.88 -2.44 -7.65
N LEU A 137 10.46 -3.24 -8.62
CA LEU A 137 9.20 -3.07 -9.35
C LEU A 137 8.18 -4.04 -8.78
N TYR A 138 6.98 -3.55 -8.47
CA TYR A 138 5.91 -4.39 -7.93
C TYR A 138 4.57 -4.15 -8.61
N PHE A 139 3.73 -5.18 -8.54
CA PHE A 139 2.38 -5.21 -9.09
C PHE A 139 1.41 -5.74 -8.05
N SER A 140 0.19 -5.23 -8.08
CA SER A 140 -0.90 -5.75 -7.27
C SER A 140 -2.18 -5.79 -8.09
N CYS A 141 -3.03 -6.78 -7.87
CA CYS A 141 -4.33 -6.87 -8.50
C CYS A 141 -5.41 -7.20 -7.45
N GLY A 142 -6.63 -6.85 -7.77
CA GLY A 142 -7.74 -7.10 -6.86
C GLY A 142 -9.08 -7.21 -7.55
N MET A 143 -10.01 -7.81 -6.84
CA MET A 143 -11.39 -7.97 -7.27
C MET A 143 -12.33 -7.79 -6.08
N ILE A 144 -13.50 -7.19 -6.33
CA ILE A 144 -14.58 -7.07 -5.36
C ILE A 144 -15.86 -7.53 -6.03
N TRP A 145 -16.55 -8.47 -5.40
CA TRP A 145 -17.86 -8.95 -5.82
C TRP A 145 -18.92 -8.44 -4.86
N PHE A 146 -19.95 -7.78 -5.39
CA PHE A 146 -21.05 -7.19 -4.63
C PHE A 146 -22.31 -8.05 -4.71
N TRP A 147 -22.83 -8.46 -3.57
CA TRP A 147 -24.16 -9.09 -3.45
C TRP A 147 -25.18 -8.06 -3.00
N LYS A 148 -25.79 -7.35 -3.97
CA LYS A 148 -26.70 -6.24 -3.69
C LYS A 148 -27.89 -6.64 -2.81
N LYS A 149 -28.48 -7.81 -3.04
CA LYS A 149 -29.64 -8.33 -2.26
C LYS A 149 -29.28 -8.58 -0.79
N GLN A 150 -28.12 -9.14 -0.53
CA GLN A 150 -27.62 -9.46 0.81
C GLN A 150 -26.88 -8.27 1.48
N ARG A 151 -26.73 -7.16 0.77
CA ARG A 151 -25.92 -6.01 1.22
C ARG A 151 -24.51 -6.43 1.68
N ALA A 152 -23.91 -7.35 0.94
CA ALA A 152 -22.61 -7.92 1.27
C ALA A 152 -21.64 -7.73 0.08
N ALA A 153 -20.35 -7.76 0.37
CA ALA A 153 -19.32 -7.80 -0.65
C ALA A 153 -18.16 -8.69 -0.20
N LEU A 154 -17.57 -9.39 -1.15
CA LEU A 154 -16.35 -10.18 -1.00
C LEU A 154 -15.22 -9.48 -1.77
N GLY A 155 -14.09 -9.28 -1.12
CA GLY A 155 -12.88 -8.76 -1.73
C GLY A 155 -11.76 -9.78 -1.72
N LEU A 156 -11.00 -9.81 -2.80
CA LEU A 156 -9.77 -10.56 -2.96
C LEU A 156 -8.69 -9.60 -3.47
N SER A 157 -7.51 -9.64 -2.89
CA SER A 157 -6.33 -8.98 -3.43
C SER A 157 -5.11 -9.88 -3.40
N LEU A 158 -4.25 -9.68 -4.40
CA LEU A 158 -2.92 -10.26 -4.50
C LEU A 158 -1.95 -9.09 -4.66
N ASP A 159 -1.12 -8.88 -3.65
CA ASP A 159 -0.31 -7.69 -3.50
C ASP A 159 1.19 -8.02 -3.56
N ASN A 160 1.97 -7.02 -3.99
CA ASN A 160 3.44 -7.03 -3.95
C ASN A 160 4.10 -8.12 -4.80
N MET A 161 3.46 -8.55 -5.88
CA MET A 161 4.13 -9.39 -6.88
C MET A 161 5.18 -8.55 -7.59
N GLY A 162 6.42 -9.01 -7.70
CA GLY A 162 7.43 -8.23 -8.40
C GLY A 162 8.83 -8.78 -8.24
N PHE A 163 9.77 -7.98 -8.66
CA PHE A 163 11.18 -8.33 -8.64
C PHE A 163 12.04 -7.12 -8.29
N ILE A 164 13.19 -7.42 -7.70
CA ILE A 164 14.17 -6.43 -7.30
C ILE A 164 15.03 -6.10 -8.51
N LEU A 165 15.11 -4.79 -8.82
CA LEU A 165 15.94 -4.26 -9.91
C LEU A 165 17.37 -4.05 -9.47
N GLN A 166 17.53 -3.57 -8.23
CA GLN A 166 18.82 -3.33 -7.60
C GLN A 166 18.71 -3.73 -6.13
N SER A 167 19.58 -4.63 -5.68
CA SER A 167 19.65 -5.10 -4.29
C SER A 167 20.95 -4.70 -3.63
N ILE A 168 20.90 -4.52 -2.33
CA ILE A 168 22.05 -4.33 -1.44
C ILE A 168 22.73 -5.66 -1.16
N SER A 169 21.95 -6.72 -1.06
CA SER A 169 22.42 -8.05 -0.67
C SER A 169 22.83 -8.87 -1.91
N MET A 170 23.84 -9.69 -1.75
CA MET A 170 24.19 -10.73 -2.74
C MET A 170 23.16 -11.87 -2.78
N ASP A 171 22.35 -12.00 -1.72
CA ASP A 171 21.24 -12.95 -1.67
C ASP A 171 20.01 -12.39 -2.42
N LYS A 172 19.26 -13.29 -3.04
CA LYS A 172 18.02 -12.94 -3.77
C LYS A 172 16.91 -12.61 -2.76
N ASP A 173 16.85 -11.35 -2.35
CA ASP A 173 15.70 -10.85 -1.59
C ASP A 173 14.42 -11.00 -2.44
N ILE A 174 13.33 -11.40 -1.78
CA ILE A 174 12.03 -11.61 -2.42
C ILE A 174 11.04 -10.61 -1.82
N LEU A 175 10.24 -9.97 -2.67
CA LEU A 175 9.16 -9.12 -2.20
C LEU A 175 8.11 -9.94 -1.44
N PRO A 176 7.52 -9.40 -0.35
CA PRO A 176 6.54 -10.13 0.47
C PRO A 176 5.19 -10.19 -0.26
N ILE A 177 5.00 -11.21 -1.09
CA ILE A 177 3.72 -11.47 -1.75
C ILE A 177 2.65 -11.70 -0.68
N LYS A 178 1.52 -11.00 -0.81
CA LYS A 178 0.42 -11.07 0.14
C LYS A 178 -0.89 -11.35 -0.57
N ILE A 179 -1.61 -12.36 -0.11
CA ILE A 179 -2.98 -12.64 -0.51
C ILE A 179 -3.90 -12.18 0.63
N THR A 180 -4.91 -11.39 0.32
CA THR A 180 -5.88 -10.92 1.31
C THR A 180 -7.29 -11.20 0.82
N ILE A 181 -8.09 -11.82 1.69
CA ILE A 181 -9.52 -12.07 1.47
C ILE A 181 -10.29 -11.33 2.55
N GLY A 182 -11.34 -10.63 2.17
CA GLY A 182 -12.18 -9.89 3.10
C GLY A 182 -13.64 -9.93 2.70
N ILE A 183 -14.49 -9.98 3.69
CA ILE A 183 -15.95 -9.90 3.50
C ILE A 183 -16.50 -8.73 4.30
N THR A 184 -17.47 -8.04 3.75
CA THR A 184 -18.25 -7.01 4.44
C THR A 184 -19.73 -7.27 4.25
N LYS A 185 -20.51 -6.96 5.30
CA LYS A 185 -21.97 -7.06 5.27
C LYS A 185 -22.55 -5.88 6.05
N GLN A 186 -23.47 -5.17 5.43
CA GLN A 186 -24.27 -4.15 6.12
C GLN A 186 -25.37 -4.83 6.92
N LEU A 187 -25.39 -4.61 8.22
CA LEU A 187 -26.42 -5.13 9.12
C LEU A 187 -27.68 -4.27 9.02
N PHE A 188 -28.87 -4.88 9.20
CA PHE A 188 -30.16 -4.19 9.03
C PHE A 188 -30.42 -3.11 10.08
N HIS A 189 -29.83 -3.23 11.26
CA HIS A 189 -30.09 -2.36 12.41
C HIS A 189 -28.88 -1.49 12.83
N LEU A 190 -27.80 -1.50 12.03
CA LEU A 190 -26.64 -0.62 12.23
C LEU A 190 -26.53 0.30 11.04
N PRO A 191 -26.22 1.59 11.25
CA PRO A 191 -26.05 2.58 10.20
C PRO A 191 -24.92 2.23 9.22
#